data_5f28f9f23d2e0b1bb992890ac7609a27
#
_entry.id   5f28f9f23d2e0b1bb992890ac7609a27
#
_cell.length_a   1.000
_cell.length_b   1.000
_cell.length_c   1.000
_cell.angle_alpha   90.00
_cell.angle_beta   90.00
_cell.angle_gamma   90.00
#
_symmetry.space_group_name_H-M   'P 1'
#
loop_
_entity.id
_entity.type
_entity.pdbx_description
1 polymer ?
#
loop_
_entity_poly.entity_id
_entity_poly.type
_entity_poly.pdbx_seq_one_letter_code
_entity_poly.pdbx_strand_id
1 'polypeptide(L)'
;MSTKKAPKKVLPPFEYPIAYCIAGVDEVGRGPLVGDVVTAAVILDLDNPIEGLMDSKRLSEKKRAVLAEEIKEKAVAWAIGRATPEEIDTINILHATMLAMQRAVADLKVTPDFVLVDGNRAPEFSIPAKAVVKGDDRVAEISAASILAKVARDNEMIELDQQYPDYGFAKHKGYPTKVHLEKIIELGILNCYRKSFKPVAKVIEHSKQR
;
A
#
# COMPACT_ATOMS: atom_id res chain seq x y z
N MET A 1 13.38 16.80 -31.91
CA MET A 1 12.52 15.68 -32.35
C MET A 1 11.59 15.32 -31.21
N SER A 2 10.30 15.62 -31.32
CA SER A 2 9.30 15.36 -30.28
C SER A 2 8.90 13.88 -30.35
N THR A 3 9.29 13.10 -29.37
CA THR A 3 8.85 11.69 -29.23
C THR A 3 7.39 11.71 -28.82
N LYS A 4 6.48 11.51 -29.78
CA LYS A 4 5.06 11.25 -29.50
C LYS A 4 4.97 10.01 -28.62
N LYS A 5 4.54 10.18 -27.33
CA LYS A 5 4.18 9.03 -26.47
C LYS A 5 3.08 8.23 -27.18
N ALA A 6 3.30 6.93 -27.33
CA ALA A 6 2.27 6.01 -27.84
C ALA A 6 0.98 6.17 -27.03
N PRO A 7 -0.20 6.06 -27.67
CA PRO A 7 -1.48 6.17 -26.97
C PRO A 7 -1.55 5.11 -25.85
N LYS A 8 -1.94 5.53 -24.65
CA LYS A 8 -2.17 4.60 -23.53
C LYS A 8 -3.25 3.62 -23.97
N LYS A 9 -2.91 2.32 -23.94
CA LYS A 9 -3.87 1.24 -24.22
C LYS A 9 -5.00 1.34 -23.19
N VAL A 10 -6.20 1.69 -23.66
CA VAL A 10 -7.40 1.69 -22.80
C VAL A 10 -7.76 0.24 -22.52
N LEU A 11 -7.80 -0.13 -21.25
CA LEU A 11 -8.25 -1.46 -20.84
C LEU A 11 -9.78 -1.53 -20.95
N PRO A 12 -10.34 -2.69 -21.28
CA PRO A 12 -11.79 -2.88 -21.28
C PRO A 12 -12.36 -2.71 -19.87
N PRO A 13 -13.66 -2.42 -19.73
CA PRO A 13 -14.34 -2.44 -18.43
C PRO A 13 -14.05 -3.75 -17.68
N PHE A 14 -14.00 -3.66 -16.35
CA PHE A 14 -13.79 -4.86 -15.55
C PHE A 14 -15.11 -5.63 -15.44
N GLU A 15 -15.04 -6.93 -15.67
CA GLU A 15 -16.17 -7.85 -15.48
C GLU A 15 -16.05 -8.45 -14.07
N TYR A 16 -17.00 -8.11 -13.21
CA TYR A 16 -17.05 -8.61 -11.85
C TYR A 16 -17.37 -10.11 -11.82
N PRO A 17 -16.80 -10.87 -10.88
CA PRO A 17 -17.23 -12.25 -10.64
C PRO A 17 -18.68 -12.27 -10.14
N ILE A 18 -19.34 -13.44 -10.29
CA ILE A 18 -20.64 -13.67 -9.66
C ILE A 18 -20.37 -13.94 -8.18
N ALA A 19 -20.61 -12.93 -7.34
CA ALA A 19 -20.38 -12.96 -5.90
C ALA A 19 -21.28 -11.92 -5.23
N TYR A 20 -21.65 -12.15 -3.97
CA TYR A 20 -22.53 -11.26 -3.20
C TYR A 20 -21.74 -10.28 -2.31
N CYS A 21 -20.56 -10.70 -1.85
CA CYS A 21 -19.74 -9.95 -0.92
C CYS A 21 -18.28 -9.93 -1.39
N ILE A 22 -17.91 -8.88 -2.10
CA ILE A 22 -16.59 -8.75 -2.73
C ILE A 22 -15.70 -7.85 -1.88
N ALA A 23 -14.51 -8.32 -1.52
CA ALA A 23 -13.46 -7.49 -0.95
C ALA A 23 -12.45 -7.06 -2.00
N GLY A 24 -12.12 -5.78 -2.05
CA GLY A 24 -10.98 -5.25 -2.80
C GLY A 24 -9.76 -5.10 -1.90
N VAL A 25 -8.58 -5.42 -2.41
CA VAL A 25 -7.32 -5.37 -1.66
C VAL A 25 -6.25 -4.65 -2.49
N ASP A 26 -5.53 -3.72 -1.84
CA ASP A 26 -4.38 -3.04 -2.42
C ASP A 26 -3.28 -2.80 -1.37
N GLU A 27 -2.04 -2.57 -1.82
CA GLU A 27 -0.90 -2.32 -0.96
C GLU A 27 -0.22 -0.96 -1.24
N VAL A 28 0.47 -0.48 -0.22
CA VAL A 28 1.38 0.67 -0.31
C VAL A 28 2.66 0.40 0.48
N GLY A 29 3.75 1.03 0.06
CA GLY A 29 4.97 0.97 0.86
C GLY A 29 5.93 -0.15 0.48
N ARG A 30 5.87 -0.73 -0.72
CA ARG A 30 6.85 -1.73 -1.18
C ARG A 30 8.22 -1.14 -1.47
N GLY A 31 8.28 0.07 -2.03
CA GLY A 31 9.52 0.73 -2.45
C GLY A 31 10.30 1.51 -1.37
N PRO A 32 9.69 2.02 -0.29
CA PRO A 32 10.39 2.71 0.79
C PRO A 32 11.43 1.85 1.50
N LEU A 33 12.45 2.52 2.09
CA LEU A 33 13.53 1.89 2.85
C LEU A 33 13.16 1.63 4.31
N VAL A 34 12.05 2.18 4.79
CA VAL A 34 11.67 2.24 6.20
C VAL A 34 10.19 1.94 6.39
N GLY A 35 9.85 1.36 7.55
CA GLY A 35 8.49 1.07 7.99
C GLY A 35 7.84 -0.13 7.28
N ASP A 36 6.62 -0.41 7.68
CA ASP A 36 5.84 -1.56 7.21
C ASP A 36 5.47 -1.46 5.72
N VAL A 37 5.22 -2.59 5.08
CA VAL A 37 4.32 -2.63 3.94
C VAL A 37 2.89 -2.69 4.48
N VAL A 38 2.04 -1.79 4.01
CA VAL A 38 0.67 -1.62 4.50
C VAL A 38 -0.29 -2.00 3.40
N THR A 39 -1.29 -2.80 3.74
CA THR A 39 -2.38 -3.19 2.84
C THR A 39 -3.72 -2.82 3.46
N ALA A 40 -4.73 -2.64 2.64
CA ALA A 40 -6.10 -2.55 3.09
C ALA A 40 -6.98 -3.55 2.35
N ALA A 41 -8.03 -4.00 3.03
CA ALA A 41 -9.13 -4.74 2.45
C ALA A 41 -10.42 -3.97 2.71
N VAL A 42 -11.29 -3.84 1.69
CA VAL A 42 -12.54 -3.08 1.77
C VAL A 42 -13.67 -3.84 1.10
N ILE A 43 -14.81 -3.94 1.77
CA ILE A 43 -16.08 -4.39 1.23
C ILE A 43 -16.99 -3.16 1.17
N LEU A 44 -17.38 -2.73 -0.03
CA LEU A 44 -18.26 -1.57 -0.20
C LEU A 44 -19.71 -1.94 0.00
N ASP A 45 -20.50 -0.97 0.46
CA ASP A 45 -21.95 -1.04 0.51
C ASP A 45 -22.51 -0.51 -0.83
N LEU A 46 -23.18 -1.39 -1.59
CA LEU A 46 -23.77 -1.04 -2.88
C LEU A 46 -24.96 -0.09 -2.74
N ASP A 47 -25.65 -0.11 -1.59
CA ASP A 47 -26.79 0.75 -1.29
C ASP A 47 -26.34 2.15 -0.81
N ASN A 48 -25.04 2.32 -0.47
CA ASN A 48 -24.46 3.56 0.03
C ASN A 48 -23.18 3.93 -0.74
N PRO A 49 -23.27 4.24 -2.04
CA PRO A 49 -22.11 4.41 -2.91
C PRO A 49 -21.24 5.59 -2.49
N ILE A 50 -19.92 5.45 -2.74
CA ILE A 50 -18.91 6.47 -2.50
C ILE A 50 -18.43 7.00 -3.86
N GLU A 51 -18.62 8.30 -4.08
CA GLU A 51 -18.21 8.92 -5.34
C GLU A 51 -16.73 9.32 -5.35
N GLY A 52 -16.12 9.28 -6.54
CA GLY A 52 -14.75 9.76 -6.75
C GLY A 52 -13.66 8.82 -6.34
N LEU A 53 -13.98 7.55 -6.08
CA LEU A 53 -12.99 6.48 -5.90
C LEU A 53 -12.14 6.33 -7.17
N MET A 54 -10.82 6.34 -7.03
CA MET A 54 -9.85 6.13 -8.11
C MET A 54 -8.47 5.82 -7.51
N ASP A 55 -7.49 5.50 -8.37
CA ASP A 55 -6.09 5.36 -7.96
C ASP A 55 -5.66 6.49 -7.01
N SER A 56 -5.26 6.11 -5.80
CA SER A 56 -4.92 7.04 -4.72
C SER A 56 -3.83 8.06 -5.09
N LYS A 57 -2.94 7.71 -6.03
CA LYS A 57 -1.85 8.58 -6.51
C LYS A 57 -2.36 9.73 -7.38
N ARG A 58 -3.57 9.61 -7.92
CA ARG A 58 -4.23 10.66 -8.73
C ARG A 58 -5.00 11.67 -7.88
N LEU A 59 -5.21 11.37 -6.62
CA LEU A 59 -5.90 12.22 -5.66
C LEU A 59 -4.90 13.12 -4.91
N SER A 60 -5.32 14.35 -4.57
CA SER A 60 -4.58 15.18 -3.62
C SER A 60 -4.65 14.57 -2.22
N GLU A 61 -3.68 14.87 -1.36
CA GLU A 61 -3.65 14.39 0.03
C GLU A 61 -4.92 14.74 0.79
N LYS A 62 -5.41 15.98 0.65
CA LYS A 62 -6.66 16.45 1.25
C LYS A 62 -7.87 15.64 0.78
N LYS A 63 -7.97 15.36 -0.53
CA LYS A 63 -9.08 14.56 -1.07
C LYS A 63 -9.01 13.11 -0.62
N ARG A 64 -7.80 12.52 -0.54
CA ARG A 64 -7.62 11.17 0.02
C ARG A 64 -8.07 11.08 1.46
N ALA A 65 -7.71 12.06 2.29
CA ALA A 65 -8.09 12.08 3.71
C ALA A 65 -9.63 12.12 3.87
N VAL A 66 -10.32 12.95 3.09
CA VAL A 66 -11.80 13.02 3.11
C VAL A 66 -12.42 11.69 2.68
N LEU A 67 -11.95 11.12 1.54
CA LEU A 67 -12.46 9.85 1.05
C LEU A 67 -12.16 8.69 2.01
N ALA A 68 -11.01 8.70 2.69
CA ALA A 68 -10.68 7.66 3.66
C ALA A 68 -11.67 7.63 4.84
N GLU A 69 -12.09 8.79 5.35
CA GLU A 69 -13.09 8.84 6.41
C GLU A 69 -14.48 8.40 5.87
N GLU A 70 -14.85 8.83 4.66
CA GLU A 70 -16.10 8.39 4.02
C GLU A 70 -16.13 6.88 3.79
N ILE A 71 -15.00 6.27 3.36
CA ILE A 71 -14.88 4.80 3.21
C ILE A 71 -15.07 4.11 4.56
N LYS A 72 -14.43 4.59 5.62
CA LYS A 72 -14.55 3.99 6.96
C LYS A 72 -15.96 4.06 7.50
N GLU A 73 -16.70 5.13 7.19
CA GLU A 73 -18.09 5.33 7.64
C GLU A 73 -19.09 4.49 6.85
N LYS A 74 -18.94 4.41 5.52
CA LYS A 74 -19.93 3.84 4.61
C LYS A 74 -19.68 2.39 4.21
N ALA A 75 -18.44 1.90 4.26
CA ALA A 75 -18.13 0.53 3.86
C ALA A 75 -18.78 -0.49 4.80
N VAL A 76 -19.21 -1.61 4.24
CA VAL A 76 -19.73 -2.77 5.04
C VAL A 76 -18.65 -3.27 5.99
N ALA A 77 -17.41 -3.36 5.51
CA ALA A 77 -16.24 -3.70 6.33
C ALA A 77 -14.96 -3.17 5.69
N TRP A 78 -13.98 -2.87 6.52
CA TRP A 78 -12.62 -2.57 6.11
C TRP A 78 -11.62 -3.02 7.17
N ALA A 79 -10.40 -3.31 6.76
CA ALA A 79 -9.30 -3.65 7.66
C ALA A 79 -7.95 -3.25 7.05
N ILE A 80 -6.96 -3.07 7.92
CA ILE A 80 -5.57 -2.75 7.54
C ILE A 80 -4.67 -3.90 7.98
N GLY A 81 -3.97 -4.48 7.01
CA GLY A 81 -2.93 -5.49 7.25
C GLY A 81 -1.53 -4.90 7.10
N ARG A 82 -0.57 -5.42 7.85
CA ARG A 82 0.82 -4.96 7.83
C ARG A 82 1.79 -6.12 7.82
N ALA A 83 2.98 -5.89 7.25
CA ALA A 83 4.16 -6.70 7.52
C ALA A 83 5.33 -5.79 7.83
N THR A 84 6.03 -6.11 8.92
CA THR A 84 7.08 -5.28 9.53
C THR A 84 8.39 -5.30 8.73
N PRO A 85 9.33 -4.37 9.00
CA PRO A 85 10.67 -4.42 8.41
C PRO A 85 11.39 -5.74 8.66
N GLU A 86 11.24 -6.35 9.84
CA GLU A 86 11.85 -7.63 10.20
C GLU A 86 11.25 -8.78 9.36
N GLU A 87 9.95 -8.78 9.14
CA GLU A 87 9.29 -9.75 8.27
C GLU A 87 9.72 -9.56 6.81
N ILE A 88 9.80 -8.29 6.34
CA ILE A 88 10.30 -7.97 5.00
C ILE A 88 11.73 -8.48 4.81
N ASP A 89 12.59 -8.29 5.81
CA ASP A 89 13.99 -8.73 5.77
C ASP A 89 14.11 -10.26 5.78
N THR A 90 13.15 -10.96 6.41
CA THR A 90 13.13 -12.42 6.53
C THR A 90 12.58 -13.11 5.28
N ILE A 91 11.42 -12.66 4.77
CA ILE A 91 10.69 -13.35 3.70
C ILE A 91 10.67 -12.59 2.37
N ASN A 92 11.36 -11.48 2.26
CA ASN A 92 11.39 -10.46 1.21
C ASN A 92 10.08 -9.68 1.03
N ILE A 93 10.18 -8.56 0.29
CA ILE A 93 9.04 -7.62 0.12
C ILE A 93 7.85 -8.24 -0.62
N LEU A 94 8.05 -9.17 -1.53
CA LEU A 94 6.94 -9.81 -2.25
C LEU A 94 6.10 -10.66 -1.29
N HIS A 95 6.74 -11.57 -0.55
CA HIS A 95 6.03 -12.45 0.39
C HIS A 95 5.48 -11.67 1.59
N ALA A 96 6.19 -10.65 2.06
CA ALA A 96 5.69 -9.74 3.11
C ALA A 96 4.43 -8.97 2.65
N THR A 97 4.37 -8.54 1.39
CA THR A 97 3.16 -7.94 0.82
C THR A 97 2.00 -8.94 0.81
N MET A 98 2.25 -10.18 0.36
CA MET A 98 1.21 -11.23 0.36
C MET A 98 0.71 -11.55 1.77
N LEU A 99 1.60 -11.61 2.75
CA LEU A 99 1.27 -11.80 4.16
C LEU A 99 0.40 -10.66 4.71
N ALA A 100 0.77 -9.41 4.40
CA ALA A 100 -0.02 -8.24 4.80
C ALA A 100 -1.42 -8.25 4.17
N MET A 101 -1.57 -8.65 2.90
CA MET A 101 -2.86 -8.81 2.23
C MET A 101 -3.71 -9.90 2.91
N GLN A 102 -3.12 -11.04 3.25
CA GLN A 102 -3.82 -12.11 3.99
C GLN A 102 -4.32 -11.61 5.34
N ARG A 103 -3.50 -10.87 6.08
CA ARG A 103 -3.88 -10.25 7.36
C ARG A 103 -5.04 -9.28 7.20
N ALA A 104 -5.00 -8.39 6.20
CA ALA A 104 -6.08 -7.44 5.95
C ALA A 104 -7.41 -8.14 5.69
N VAL A 105 -7.43 -9.21 4.87
CA VAL A 105 -8.64 -9.97 4.59
C VAL A 105 -9.12 -10.76 5.81
N ALA A 106 -8.20 -11.35 6.58
CA ALA A 106 -8.53 -12.10 7.80
C ALA A 106 -9.13 -11.22 8.91
N ASP A 107 -8.73 -9.93 8.96
CA ASP A 107 -9.19 -8.97 9.97
C ASP A 107 -10.53 -8.28 9.62
N LEU A 108 -11.09 -8.55 8.43
CA LEU A 108 -12.40 -8.04 8.05
C LEU A 108 -13.48 -8.57 9.01
N LYS A 109 -14.36 -7.68 9.47
CA LYS A 109 -15.50 -8.05 10.36
C LYS A 109 -16.61 -8.83 9.66
N VAL A 110 -16.64 -8.77 8.32
CA VAL A 110 -17.52 -9.52 7.45
C VAL A 110 -16.67 -10.36 6.53
N THR A 111 -16.94 -11.66 6.46
CA THR A 111 -16.20 -12.58 5.58
C THR A 111 -16.69 -12.39 4.14
N PRO A 112 -15.79 -12.00 3.19
CA PRO A 112 -16.17 -11.93 1.78
C PRO A 112 -16.33 -13.34 1.18
N ASP A 113 -17.09 -13.44 0.09
CA ASP A 113 -17.17 -14.66 -0.72
C ASP A 113 -16.24 -14.63 -1.95
N PHE A 114 -15.67 -13.45 -2.26
CA PHE A 114 -14.66 -13.27 -3.30
C PHE A 114 -13.68 -12.12 -2.97
N VAL A 115 -12.41 -12.28 -3.34
CA VAL A 115 -11.38 -11.25 -3.13
C VAL A 115 -10.80 -10.79 -4.47
N LEU A 116 -10.79 -9.48 -4.72
CA LEU A 116 -10.13 -8.83 -5.85
C LEU A 116 -8.88 -8.12 -5.35
N VAL A 117 -7.71 -8.44 -5.92
CA VAL A 117 -6.40 -7.93 -5.48
C VAL A 117 -5.80 -7.07 -6.58
N ASP A 118 -5.29 -5.87 -6.27
CA ASP A 118 -4.53 -5.10 -7.25
C ASP A 118 -3.24 -5.82 -7.67
N GLY A 119 -2.90 -5.69 -8.95
CA GLY A 119 -1.67 -6.24 -9.50
C GLY A 119 -1.86 -7.49 -10.34
N ASN A 120 -0.79 -8.27 -10.48
CA ASN A 120 -0.74 -9.46 -11.34
C ASN A 120 -0.68 -10.78 -10.57
N ARG A 121 -0.71 -10.72 -9.22
CA ARG A 121 -0.69 -11.88 -8.32
C ARG A 121 -1.57 -11.61 -7.12
N ALA A 122 -2.25 -12.64 -6.66
CA ALA A 122 -2.95 -12.68 -5.38
C ALA A 122 -2.26 -13.69 -4.45
N PRO A 123 -2.25 -13.46 -3.13
CA PRO A 123 -1.85 -14.49 -2.18
C PRO A 123 -2.88 -15.63 -2.17
N GLU A 124 -2.51 -16.75 -1.56
CA GLU A 124 -3.46 -17.81 -1.28
C GLU A 124 -4.39 -17.37 -0.14
N PHE A 125 -5.68 -17.39 -0.41
CA PHE A 125 -6.73 -17.19 0.57
C PHE A 125 -7.55 -18.49 0.70
N SER A 126 -8.26 -18.65 1.80
CA SER A 126 -9.30 -19.70 1.94
C SER A 126 -10.56 -19.42 1.11
N ILE A 127 -10.61 -18.25 0.48
CA ILE A 127 -11.73 -17.70 -0.29
C ILE A 127 -11.25 -17.54 -1.74
N PRO A 128 -12.10 -17.75 -2.76
CA PRO A 128 -11.76 -17.49 -4.15
C PRO A 128 -11.21 -16.06 -4.34
N ALA A 129 -10.12 -15.93 -5.08
CA ALA A 129 -9.49 -14.65 -5.31
C ALA A 129 -9.00 -14.49 -6.76
N LYS A 130 -8.94 -13.24 -7.23
CA LYS A 130 -8.44 -12.88 -8.57
C LYS A 130 -7.57 -11.63 -8.50
N ALA A 131 -6.39 -11.70 -9.11
CA ALA A 131 -5.56 -10.53 -9.34
C ALA A 131 -6.11 -9.70 -10.51
N VAL A 132 -6.12 -8.38 -10.35
CA VAL A 132 -6.64 -7.42 -11.33
C VAL A 132 -5.58 -6.39 -11.65
N VAL A 133 -5.02 -6.46 -12.84
CA VAL A 133 -4.02 -5.48 -13.28
C VAL A 133 -4.66 -4.09 -13.36
N LYS A 134 -4.07 -3.11 -12.67
CA LYS A 134 -4.61 -1.75 -12.48
C LYS A 134 -6.01 -1.78 -11.86
N GLY A 135 -6.19 -2.62 -10.88
CA GLY A 135 -7.45 -2.74 -10.15
C GLY A 135 -7.85 -1.44 -9.46
N ASP A 136 -6.87 -0.69 -8.98
CA ASP A 136 -7.01 0.64 -8.37
C ASP A 136 -7.69 1.70 -9.28
N ASP A 137 -7.61 1.53 -10.61
CA ASP A 137 -8.31 2.38 -11.62
C ASP A 137 -9.62 1.74 -12.15
N ARG A 138 -9.95 0.49 -11.82
CA ARG A 138 -10.98 -0.30 -12.50
C ARG A 138 -12.04 -0.93 -11.60
N VAL A 139 -11.72 -1.11 -10.32
CA VAL A 139 -12.54 -1.81 -9.32
C VAL A 139 -12.70 -0.91 -8.13
N ALA A 140 -13.93 -0.56 -7.79
CA ALA A 140 -14.22 0.42 -6.74
C ALA A 140 -13.69 -0.03 -5.36
N GLU A 141 -13.84 -1.30 -5.02
CA GLU A 141 -13.35 -1.89 -3.77
C GLU A 141 -11.83 -1.81 -3.66
N ILE A 142 -11.10 -2.05 -4.77
CA ILE A 142 -9.63 -1.91 -4.81
C ILE A 142 -9.22 -0.44 -4.72
N SER A 143 -9.94 0.47 -5.40
CA SER A 143 -9.71 1.93 -5.30
C SER A 143 -9.86 2.40 -3.86
N ALA A 144 -10.90 1.93 -3.15
CA ALA A 144 -11.13 2.25 -1.74
C ALA A 144 -10.00 1.69 -0.85
N ALA A 145 -9.56 0.46 -1.09
CA ALA A 145 -8.43 -0.15 -0.39
C ALA A 145 -7.13 0.64 -0.62
N SER A 146 -6.85 1.05 -1.87
CA SER A 146 -5.71 1.90 -2.24
C SER A 146 -5.67 3.20 -1.43
N ILE A 147 -6.83 3.87 -1.30
CA ILE A 147 -6.97 5.12 -0.53
C ILE A 147 -6.69 4.87 0.95
N LEU A 148 -7.31 3.85 1.56
CA LEU A 148 -7.11 3.54 2.99
C LEU A 148 -5.66 3.16 3.31
N ALA A 149 -5.07 2.27 2.52
CA ALA A 149 -3.67 1.87 2.72
C ALA A 149 -2.73 3.07 2.60
N LYS A 150 -2.96 3.95 1.60
CA LYS A 150 -2.14 5.15 1.38
C LYS A 150 -2.25 6.14 2.53
N VAL A 151 -3.46 6.42 3.01
CA VAL A 151 -3.65 7.36 4.14
C VAL A 151 -3.04 6.79 5.42
N ALA A 152 -3.26 5.51 5.72
CA ALA A 152 -2.68 4.87 6.90
C ALA A 152 -1.15 4.98 6.91
N ARG A 153 -0.49 4.60 5.79
CA ARG A 153 0.96 4.65 5.72
C ARG A 153 1.53 6.08 5.73
N ASP A 154 0.88 7.03 5.04
CA ASP A 154 1.36 8.42 5.04
C ASP A 154 1.30 9.04 6.45
N ASN A 155 0.30 8.68 7.26
CA ASN A 155 0.20 9.09 8.66
C ASN A 155 1.31 8.46 9.52
N GLU A 156 1.59 7.16 9.34
CA GLU A 156 2.72 6.49 10.02
C GLU A 156 4.06 7.18 9.72
N MET A 157 4.26 7.67 8.49
CA MET A 157 5.48 8.41 8.13
C MET A 157 5.52 9.80 8.75
N ILE A 158 4.38 10.44 8.99
CA ILE A 158 4.30 11.71 9.72
C ILE A 158 4.62 11.49 11.21
N GLU A 159 4.06 10.45 11.82
CA GLU A 159 4.34 10.08 13.20
C GLU A 159 5.83 9.73 13.42
N LEU A 160 6.41 9.00 12.47
CA LEU A 160 7.84 8.67 12.49
C LEU A 160 8.73 9.91 12.33
N ASP A 161 8.29 10.89 11.51
CA ASP A 161 8.99 12.17 11.36
C ASP A 161 8.99 13.00 12.65
N GLN A 162 7.89 12.94 13.43
CA GLN A 162 7.83 13.60 14.74
C GLN A 162 8.81 12.98 15.73
N GLN A 163 9.04 11.67 15.66
CA GLN A 163 10.01 10.96 16.50
C GLN A 163 11.47 11.20 16.06
N TYR A 164 11.69 11.34 14.75
CA TYR A 164 13.02 11.47 14.13
C TYR A 164 13.02 12.59 13.08
N PRO A 165 12.88 13.87 13.49
CA PRO A 165 12.66 14.98 12.56
C PRO A 165 13.80 15.23 11.58
N ASP A 166 15.05 14.87 11.95
CA ASP A 166 16.23 15.07 11.12
C ASP A 166 16.27 14.18 9.89
N TYR A 167 15.49 13.08 9.86
CA TYR A 167 15.41 12.17 8.72
C TYR A 167 14.50 12.65 7.60
N GLY A 168 13.45 13.44 7.90
CA GLY A 168 12.53 14.02 6.94
C GLY A 168 11.52 13.03 6.34
N PHE A 169 11.06 12.05 7.14
CA PHE A 169 10.12 11.00 6.72
C PHE A 169 8.78 11.52 6.22
N ALA A 170 8.28 12.60 6.81
CA ALA A 170 7.03 13.24 6.37
C ALA A 170 7.11 13.73 4.91
N LYS A 171 8.29 14.14 4.45
CA LYS A 171 8.48 14.67 3.11
C LYS A 171 8.64 13.59 2.04
N HIS A 172 9.53 12.63 2.26
CA HIS A 172 9.86 11.60 1.26
C HIS A 172 9.15 10.26 1.52
N LYS A 173 8.35 10.15 2.59
CA LYS A 173 7.56 8.96 2.94
C LYS A 173 8.38 7.65 2.95
N GLY A 174 9.67 7.76 3.32
CA GLY A 174 10.61 6.63 3.38
C GLY A 174 11.22 6.21 2.04
N TYR A 175 10.87 6.84 0.93
CA TYR A 175 11.44 6.49 -0.38
C TYR A 175 12.93 6.88 -0.48
N PRO A 176 13.74 6.15 -1.31
CA PRO A 176 15.18 6.36 -1.46
C PRO A 176 15.52 7.62 -2.29
N THR A 177 15.04 8.78 -1.83
CA THR A 177 15.42 10.07 -2.41
C THR A 177 16.88 10.40 -2.08
N LYS A 178 17.51 11.30 -2.84
CA LYS A 178 18.87 11.75 -2.57
C LYS A 178 19.02 12.23 -1.12
N VAL A 179 18.09 13.07 -0.65
CA VAL A 179 18.09 13.59 0.73
C VAL A 179 18.00 12.47 1.76
N HIS A 180 17.11 11.49 1.56
CA HIS A 180 16.98 10.36 2.47
C HIS A 180 18.28 9.53 2.54
N LEU A 181 18.90 9.26 1.38
CA LEU A 181 20.18 8.53 1.32
C LEU A 181 21.32 9.28 2.00
N GLU A 182 21.40 10.60 1.86
CA GLU A 182 22.37 11.45 2.57
C GLU A 182 22.13 11.36 4.08
N LYS A 183 20.89 11.44 4.54
CA LYS A 183 20.52 11.38 5.96
C LYS A 183 20.85 10.04 6.61
N ILE A 184 20.63 8.91 5.96
CA ILE A 184 21.02 7.61 6.53
C ILE A 184 22.54 7.41 6.62
N ILE A 185 23.30 8.08 5.77
CA ILE A 185 24.78 8.06 5.86
C ILE A 185 25.26 8.97 7.02
N GLU A 186 24.62 10.13 7.20
CA GLU A 186 24.97 11.12 8.22
C GLU A 186 24.56 10.64 9.62
N LEU A 187 23.29 10.20 9.78
CA LEU A 187 22.67 9.95 11.08
C LEU A 187 22.63 8.46 11.46
N GLY A 188 22.90 7.57 10.50
CA GLY A 188 22.85 6.12 10.70
C GLY A 188 21.49 5.49 10.41
N ILE A 189 21.37 4.20 10.74
CA ILE A 189 20.21 3.37 10.48
C ILE A 189 19.42 3.15 11.76
N LEU A 190 18.14 3.51 11.75
CA LEU A 190 17.18 3.22 12.82
C LEU A 190 16.64 1.79 12.72
N ASN A 191 16.02 1.29 13.78
CA ASN A 191 15.42 -0.06 13.80
C ASN A 191 14.27 -0.25 12.81
N CYS A 192 13.58 0.84 12.44
CA CYS A 192 12.49 0.82 11.47
C CYS A 192 12.95 0.66 10.01
N TYR A 193 14.25 0.59 9.73
CA TYR A 193 14.77 0.37 8.39
C TYR A 193 14.78 -1.09 7.96
N ARG A 194 14.52 -1.33 6.68
CA ARG A 194 14.56 -2.63 6.01
C ARG A 194 16.01 -2.95 5.63
N LYS A 195 16.69 -3.73 6.47
CA LYS A 195 18.13 -3.99 6.39
C LYS A 195 18.53 -4.78 5.14
N SER A 196 17.62 -5.58 4.59
CA SER A 196 17.81 -6.33 3.34
C SER A 196 17.78 -5.45 2.09
N PHE A 197 17.25 -4.22 2.18
CA PHE A 197 17.18 -3.32 1.04
C PHE A 197 18.58 -2.78 0.72
N LYS A 198 18.99 -2.92 -0.55
CA LYS A 198 20.36 -2.62 -1.02
C LYS A 198 20.93 -1.28 -0.55
N PRO A 199 20.22 -0.13 -0.55
CA PRO A 199 20.77 1.12 -0.03
C PRO A 199 21.07 1.06 1.47
N VAL A 200 20.22 0.41 2.26
CA VAL A 200 20.36 0.27 3.73
C VAL A 200 21.50 -0.69 4.06
N ALA A 201 21.56 -1.85 3.39
CA ALA A 201 22.63 -2.83 3.55
C ALA A 201 24.02 -2.22 3.32
N LYS A 202 24.17 -1.40 2.28
CA LYS A 202 25.42 -0.70 2.00
C LYS A 202 25.87 0.23 3.13
N VAL A 203 24.95 0.98 3.74
CA VAL A 203 25.31 1.86 4.87
C VAL A 203 25.76 1.04 6.08
N ILE A 204 25.08 -0.07 6.36
CA ILE A 204 25.45 -0.98 7.45
C ILE A 204 26.84 -1.60 7.23
N GLU A 205 27.15 -2.03 6.01
CA GLU A 205 28.47 -2.56 5.66
C GLU A 205 29.60 -1.55 5.85
N HIS A 206 29.41 -0.31 5.41
CA HIS A 206 30.41 0.76 5.57
C HIS A 206 30.60 1.16 7.05
N SER A 207 29.54 1.08 7.87
CA SER A 207 29.65 1.40 9.30
C SER A 207 30.44 0.34 10.09
N LYS A 208 30.49 -0.91 9.61
CA LYS A 208 31.28 -2.00 10.24
C LYS A 208 32.78 -1.96 9.91
N GLN A 209 33.14 -1.19 8.90
CA GLN A 209 34.55 -1.07 8.44
C GLN A 209 35.29 0.12 9.06
N ARG A 210 34.60 0.93 9.86
CA ARG A 210 35.14 2.03 10.66
C ARG A 210 35.31 1.64 12.12
#